data_5fa1d0f78d62f799a4c1682e3efd933d
#
_entry.id   5fa1d0f78d62f799a4c1682e3efd933d
#
_cell.length_a   1.000
_cell.length_b   1.000
_cell.length_c   1.000
_cell.angle_alpha   90.00
_cell.angle_beta   90.00
_cell.angle_gamma   90.00
#
_symmetry.space_group_name_H-M   'P 1'
#
loop_
_entity.id
_entity.type
_entity.pdbx_description
1 polymer ?
#
loop_
_entity_poly.entity_id
_entity_poly.type
_entity_poly.pdbx_seq_one_letter_code
_entity_poly.pdbx_strand_id
1 'polypeptide(L)' 'MRIWRSHELGDPLDVLRLEEDDAPCEPGPSQVLVDTAAVGMTFPDVLSCRGEYQVPTRLPYTPGGEIAGVVSAVGEGID' A
#
# COMPACT_ATOMS: atom_id res chain seq x y z
N MET A 1 1.48 1.94 13.54
CA MET A 1 0.49 1.95 12.44
C MET A 1 0.14 0.51 12.07
N ARG A 2 -1.14 0.22 11.91
CA ARG A 2 -1.57 -1.10 11.44
C ARG A 2 -1.63 -1.12 9.92
N ILE A 3 -1.16 -2.20 9.33
CA ILE A 3 -1.08 -2.34 7.89
C ILE A 3 -1.43 -3.78 7.47
N TRP A 4 -2.24 -3.94 6.44
CA TRP A 4 -2.48 -5.23 5.82
C TRP A 4 -1.31 -5.58 4.90
N ARG A 5 -0.76 -6.76 5.07
CA ARG A 5 0.44 -7.18 4.35
C ARG A 5 0.42 -8.67 4.06
N SER A 6 0.93 -9.03 2.87
CA SER A 6 1.13 -10.42 2.49
C SER A 6 2.63 -10.66 2.28
N HIS A 7 3.15 -11.74 2.86
CA HIS A 7 4.55 -12.14 2.69
C HIS A 7 4.70 -13.28 1.67
N GLU A 8 3.60 -13.75 1.12
CA GLU A 8 3.57 -14.78 0.09
C GLU A 8 2.44 -14.51 -0.90
N LEU A 9 2.52 -15.11 -2.09
CA LEU A 9 1.45 -15.03 -3.07
C LEU A 9 0.36 -16.03 -2.74
N GLY A 10 -0.90 -15.66 -2.98
CA GLY A 10 -2.03 -16.53 -2.78
C GLY A 10 -3.35 -15.77 -2.69
N ASP A 11 -4.40 -16.47 -2.28
CA ASP A 11 -5.70 -15.85 -2.09
C ASP A 11 -5.64 -14.84 -0.94
N PRO A 12 -6.18 -13.61 -1.12
CA PRO A 12 -6.13 -12.59 -0.07
C PRO A 12 -6.67 -13.06 1.29
N LEU A 13 -7.69 -13.91 1.31
CA LEU A 13 -8.26 -14.43 2.55
C LEU A 13 -7.28 -15.33 3.31
N ASP A 14 -6.33 -15.94 2.60
CA ASP A 14 -5.35 -16.85 3.19
C ASP A 14 -4.06 -16.17 3.57
N VAL A 15 -3.61 -15.19 2.80
CA VAL A 15 -2.25 -14.65 2.90
C VAL A 15 -2.15 -13.25 3.49
N LEU A 16 -3.23 -12.45 3.49
CA LEU A 16 -3.20 -11.13 4.10
C LEU A 16 -3.24 -11.22 5.62
N ARG A 17 -2.35 -10.48 6.26
CA ARG A 17 -2.24 -10.38 7.72
C ARG A 17 -2.26 -8.91 8.13
N LEU A 18 -2.90 -8.62 9.25
CA LEU A 18 -2.85 -7.29 9.86
C LEU A 18 -1.61 -7.22 10.75
N GLU A 19 -0.71 -6.31 10.45
CA GLU A 19 0.59 -6.17 11.14
C GLU A 19 0.76 -4.77 11.69
N GLU A 20 1.67 -4.64 12.66
CA GLU A 20 2.12 -3.33 13.16
C GLU A 20 3.43 -2.96 12.50
N ASP A 21 3.56 -1.69 12.13
CA ASP A 21 4.79 -1.15 11.58
C ASP A 21 4.88 0.34 11.95
N ASP A 22 6.07 0.89 11.85
CA ASP A 22 6.27 2.32 12.07
C ASP A 22 5.63 3.11 10.94
N ALA A 23 4.97 4.21 11.31
CA ALA A 23 4.45 5.13 10.31
C ALA A 23 5.62 5.82 9.58
N PRO A 24 5.52 6.06 8.26
CA PRO A 24 6.54 6.80 7.54
C PRO A 24 6.66 8.22 8.11
N CYS A 25 7.90 8.72 8.24
CA CYS A 25 8.17 10.03 8.84
C CYS A 25 8.28 11.15 7.82
N GLU A 26 8.96 10.87 6.72
CA GLU A 26 9.30 11.90 5.74
C GLU A 26 9.13 11.38 4.31
N PRO A 27 8.56 12.19 3.41
CA PRO A 27 8.53 11.84 2.00
C PRO A 27 9.90 12.05 1.36
N GLY A 28 10.27 11.17 0.43
CA GLY A 28 11.46 11.36 -0.40
C GLY A 28 11.25 12.42 -1.48
N PRO A 29 12.27 12.66 -2.34
CA PRO A 29 12.14 13.60 -3.45
C PRO A 29 10.96 13.22 -4.36
N SER A 30 10.19 14.22 -4.77
CA SER A 30 9.00 14.07 -5.63
C SER A 30 7.90 13.19 -5.02
N GLN A 31 7.90 13.06 -3.68
CA GLN A 31 6.90 12.28 -2.96
C GLN A 31 6.11 13.17 -2.01
N VAL A 32 4.93 12.72 -1.64
CA VAL A 32 4.13 13.34 -0.59
C VAL A 32 3.79 12.30 0.45
N LEU A 33 3.63 12.75 1.69
CA LEU A 33 3.13 11.92 2.78
C LEU A 33 1.64 12.22 2.94
N VAL A 34 0.82 11.18 2.90
CA VAL A 34 -0.64 11.30 2.99
C VAL A 34 -1.13 10.64 4.27
N ASP A 35 -1.89 11.41 5.07
CA ASP A 35 -2.66 10.83 6.16
C ASP A 35 -3.89 10.18 5.54
N THR A 36 -3.84 8.84 5.42
CA THR A 36 -4.87 8.09 4.73
C THR A 36 -6.14 8.00 5.55
N ALA A 37 -7.25 8.44 4.98
CA ALA A 37 -8.57 8.34 5.59
C ALA A 37 -9.33 7.10 5.09
N ALA A 38 -9.10 6.70 3.84
CA ALA A 38 -9.78 5.56 3.24
C ALA A 38 -8.90 4.92 2.18
N VAL A 39 -9.06 3.60 2.02
CA VAL A 39 -8.35 2.81 1.01
C VAL A 39 -9.39 2.02 0.22
N GLY A 40 -9.35 2.12 -1.11
CA GLY A 40 -10.19 1.32 -1.99
C GLY A 40 -9.50 0.03 -2.37
N MET A 41 -10.23 -1.09 -2.24
CA MET A 41 -9.78 -2.39 -2.69
C MET A 41 -10.45 -2.70 -4.02
N THR A 42 -9.66 -3.08 -5.01
CA THR A 42 -10.16 -3.32 -6.37
C THR A 42 -9.76 -4.71 -6.85
N PHE A 43 -10.31 -5.12 -8.00
CA PHE A 43 -9.98 -6.41 -8.58
C PHE A 43 -8.48 -6.56 -8.90
N PRO A 44 -7.76 -5.55 -9.40
CA PRO A 44 -6.31 -5.62 -9.53
C PRO A 44 -5.56 -5.94 -8.24
N ASP A 45 -6.06 -5.49 -7.08
CA ASP A 45 -5.44 -5.83 -5.79
C ASP A 45 -5.51 -7.34 -5.52
N VAL A 46 -6.63 -7.97 -5.85
CA VAL A 46 -6.81 -9.41 -5.71
C VAL A 46 -5.83 -10.16 -6.62
N LEU A 47 -5.74 -9.74 -7.88
CA LEU A 47 -4.82 -10.34 -8.85
C LEU A 47 -3.36 -10.17 -8.42
N SER A 48 -2.98 -9.00 -7.91
CA SER A 48 -1.63 -8.75 -7.42
C SER A 48 -1.30 -9.66 -6.24
N CYS A 49 -2.23 -9.84 -5.32
CA CYS A 49 -2.04 -10.72 -4.16
C CYS A 49 -1.79 -12.17 -4.59
N ARG A 50 -2.44 -12.61 -5.65
CA ARG A 50 -2.27 -13.95 -6.23
C ARG A 50 -1.05 -14.06 -7.14
N GLY A 51 -0.41 -12.95 -7.49
CA GLY A 51 0.68 -12.92 -8.46
C GLY A 51 0.22 -13.08 -9.90
N GLU A 52 -1.04 -12.81 -10.19
CA GLU A 52 -1.67 -13.01 -11.51
C GLU A 52 -1.87 -11.73 -12.30
N TYR A 53 -1.49 -10.58 -11.71
CA TYR A 53 -1.60 -9.31 -12.39
C TYR A 53 -0.45 -9.11 -13.39
N GLN A 54 -0.67 -8.30 -14.43
CA GLN A 54 0.35 -8.03 -15.46
C GLN A 54 1.61 -7.37 -14.92
N VAL A 55 1.52 -6.69 -13.79
CA VAL A 55 2.68 -6.11 -13.11
C VAL A 55 3.12 -7.11 -12.02
N PRO A 56 4.42 -7.52 -12.00
CA PRO A 56 4.89 -8.45 -10.96
C PRO A 56 4.69 -7.89 -9.57
N THR A 57 4.23 -8.75 -8.66
CA THR A 57 4.02 -8.39 -7.26
C THR A 57 5.35 -8.45 -6.51
N ARG A 58 5.66 -7.38 -5.79
CA ARG A 58 6.79 -7.36 -4.86
C ARG A 58 6.30 -7.74 -3.47
N LEU A 59 7.03 -8.63 -2.81
CA LEU A 59 6.75 -9.03 -1.45
C LEU A 59 7.68 -8.31 -0.46
N PRO A 60 7.22 -7.91 0.71
CA PRO A 60 5.83 -8.00 1.17
C PRO A 60 4.91 -7.05 0.39
N TYR A 61 3.68 -7.50 0.15
CA TYR A 61 2.70 -6.76 -0.63
C TYR A 61 1.61 -6.17 0.28
N THR A 62 1.31 -4.91 0.07
CA THR A 62 0.19 -4.22 0.71
C THR A 62 -0.83 -3.81 -0.35
N PRO A 63 -2.08 -4.30 -0.28
CA PRO A 63 -3.11 -3.92 -1.23
C PRO A 63 -3.59 -2.48 -1.03
N GLY A 64 -4.31 -1.96 -2.01
CA GLY A 64 -4.88 -0.62 -1.96
C GLY A 64 -4.29 0.30 -3.01
N GLY A 65 -4.73 0.16 -4.26
CA GLY A 65 -4.30 1.03 -5.36
C GLY A 65 -4.98 2.39 -5.38
N GLU A 66 -6.02 2.57 -4.55
CA GLU A 66 -6.76 3.83 -4.44
C GLU A 66 -6.82 4.29 -2.99
N ILE A 67 -6.44 5.52 -2.74
CA ILE A 67 -6.50 6.09 -1.39
C ILE A 67 -7.14 7.48 -1.43
N ALA A 68 -7.73 7.86 -0.30
CA ALA A 68 -8.18 9.21 -0.04
C ALA A 68 -7.66 9.64 1.32
N GLY A 69 -7.17 10.86 1.40
CA GLY A 69 -6.61 11.37 2.64
C GLY A 69 -6.14 12.81 2.47
N VAL A 70 -5.35 13.26 3.42
CA VAL A 70 -4.84 14.63 3.46
C VAL A 70 -3.32 14.58 3.40
N VAL A 71 -2.74 15.38 2.50
CA VAL A 71 -1.28 15.52 2.42
C VAL A 71 -0.79 16.21 3.69
N SER A 72 0.10 15.54 4.42
CA SER A 72 0.65 16.06 5.68
C SER A 72 2.08 16.56 5.54
N ALA A 73 2.81 16.12 4.52
CA ALA A 73 4.16 16.59 4.24
C ALA A 73 4.46 16.41 2.75
N VAL A 74 5.36 17.24 2.24
CA VAL A 74 5.79 17.16 0.84
C VAL A 74 7.30 17.01 0.77
N GLY A 75 7.77 16.22 -0.19
CA GLY A 75 9.18 16.06 -0.46
C GLY A 75 9.71 17.17 -1.37
N GLU A 76 11.01 17.13 -1.64
CA GLU A 76 11.66 18.07 -2.52
C GLU A 76 11.11 17.95 -3.95
N GLY A 77 10.87 19.08 -4.59
CA GLY A 77 10.35 19.13 -5.96
C GLY A 77 8.82 19.17 -6.05
N ILE A 78 8.11 19.19 -4.92
CA ILE A 78 6.65 19.31 -4.88
C ILE A 78 6.26 20.72 -4.44
N ASP A 79 5.33 21.30 -5.17
CA ASP A 79 4.77 22.61 -4.85
C ASP A 79 3.50 22.52 -4.01
#